data_703d1a04f63b97d126e2318ecc297eb1
#
_entry.id   703d1a04f63b97d126e2318ecc297eb1
#
_cell.length_a   1.000
_cell.length_b   1.000
_cell.length_c   1.000
_cell.angle_alpha   90.00
_cell.angle_beta   90.00
_cell.angle_gamma   90.00
#
_symmetry.space_group_name_H-M   'P 1'
#
loop_
_entity.id
_entity.type
_entity.pdbx_description
1 polymer ?
#
loop_
_entity_poly.entity_id
_entity_poly.type
_entity_poly.pdbx_seq_one_letter_code
_entity_poly.pdbx_strand_id
1 'polypeptide(L)'
;MFLYHLPSMAADALRNRILLFKQAVTAPARLAGGILLVHETMNQIKQPRDAWLYNPGQRRVRRAPQVAYDNPGTASDNMRTSDQLDMFNGAPDKYEWKLIGKQEIYVPYNSYRLQNPATKYKDILTPLHMNPDHLRYELHRVWVVDATLKPNERHTYKRRTFYFDE
;
A
#
# COMPACT_ATOMS: atom_id res chain seq x y z
N MET A 1 -11.14 -7.79 -2.31
CA MET A 1 -11.22 -9.21 -1.87
C MET A 1 -9.90 -9.87 -2.18
N PHE A 2 -9.22 -10.37 -1.17
CA PHE A 2 -7.97 -11.11 -1.32
C PHE A 2 -8.30 -12.57 -1.65
N LEU A 3 -7.86 -13.04 -2.80
CA LEU A 3 -8.23 -14.37 -3.30
C LEU A 3 -7.54 -15.50 -2.53
N TYR A 4 -6.35 -15.26 -2.00
CA TYR A 4 -5.58 -16.26 -1.24
C TYR A 4 -6.17 -16.59 0.14
N HIS A 5 -7.13 -15.80 0.64
CA HIS A 5 -7.87 -16.09 1.87
C HIS A 5 -9.00 -17.13 1.68
N LEU A 6 -9.26 -17.54 0.44
CA LEU A 6 -10.29 -18.55 0.19
C LEU A 6 -9.68 -19.95 0.34
N PRO A 7 -10.14 -20.76 1.33
CA PRO A 7 -9.58 -22.09 1.58
C PRO A 7 -9.63 -23.03 0.38
N SER A 8 -10.57 -22.77 -0.54
CA SER A 8 -10.78 -23.56 -1.76
C SER A 8 -9.84 -23.18 -2.92
N MET A 9 -9.03 -22.14 -2.77
CA MET A 9 -8.14 -21.68 -3.85
C MET A 9 -6.70 -22.13 -3.61
N ALA A 10 -6.26 -23.12 -4.37
CA ALA A 10 -4.87 -23.43 -4.53
C ALA A 10 -4.14 -22.28 -5.26
N ALA A 11 -2.84 -22.11 -5.01
CA ALA A 11 -2.03 -21.05 -5.62
C ALA A 11 -2.12 -21.05 -7.16
N ASP A 12 -2.18 -22.21 -7.79
CA ASP A 12 -2.30 -22.37 -9.24
C ASP A 12 -3.66 -21.88 -9.78
N ALA A 13 -4.73 -21.98 -8.96
CA ALA A 13 -6.06 -21.51 -9.32
C ALA A 13 -6.15 -19.98 -9.34
N LEU A 14 -5.25 -19.28 -8.66
CA LEU A 14 -5.20 -17.82 -8.63
C LEU A 14 -4.80 -17.19 -9.97
N ARG A 15 -4.20 -17.95 -10.87
CA ARG A 15 -3.77 -17.48 -12.20
C ARG A 15 -3.01 -16.14 -12.13
N ASN A 16 -2.03 -16.06 -11.23
CA ASN A 16 -1.25 -14.87 -10.94
C ASN A 16 -2.05 -13.68 -10.38
N ARG A 17 -3.29 -13.85 -9.92
CA ARG A 17 -4.08 -12.79 -9.28
C ARG A 17 -3.99 -12.89 -7.78
N ILE A 18 -3.75 -11.77 -7.10
CA ILE A 18 -3.69 -11.71 -5.64
C ILE A 18 -4.98 -11.10 -5.06
N LEU A 19 -5.45 -10.02 -5.65
CA LEU A 19 -6.69 -9.37 -5.21
C LEU A 19 -7.41 -8.64 -6.36
N LEU A 20 -8.69 -8.43 -6.16
CA LEU A 20 -9.54 -7.56 -6.96
C LEU A 20 -9.99 -6.40 -6.07
N PHE A 21 -9.62 -5.19 -6.44
CA PHE A 21 -9.89 -3.99 -5.66
C PHE A 21 -10.81 -3.05 -6.44
N LYS A 22 -11.91 -2.63 -5.81
CA LYS A 22 -12.82 -1.61 -6.36
C LYS A 22 -13.02 -0.53 -5.31
N GLN A 23 -12.71 0.69 -5.69
CA GLN A 23 -12.89 1.89 -4.87
C GLN A 23 -13.85 2.84 -5.56
N ALA A 24 -14.86 3.33 -4.83
CA ALA A 24 -15.69 4.44 -5.23
C ALA A 24 -15.40 5.65 -4.34
N VAL A 25 -15.13 6.79 -4.94
CA VAL A 25 -14.82 8.02 -4.23
C VAL A 25 -16.10 8.76 -3.88
N THR A 26 -16.34 9.02 -2.61
CA THR A 26 -17.53 9.74 -2.12
C THR A 26 -17.23 11.19 -1.77
N ALA A 27 -15.97 11.50 -1.43
CA ALA A 27 -15.51 12.84 -1.10
C ALA A 27 -14.01 12.98 -1.43
N PRO A 28 -13.50 14.20 -1.64
CA PRO A 28 -14.19 15.49 -1.76
C PRO A 28 -15.00 15.62 -3.06
N ALA A 29 -15.87 16.60 -3.15
CA ALA A 29 -16.79 16.79 -4.28
C ALA A 29 -16.10 16.78 -5.65
N ARG A 30 -14.89 17.30 -5.76
CA ARG A 30 -14.09 17.30 -7.03
C ARG A 30 -13.75 15.92 -7.56
N LEU A 31 -13.76 14.90 -6.70
CA LEU A 31 -13.39 13.50 -7.03
C LEU A 31 -14.59 12.55 -6.91
N ALA A 32 -15.68 13.02 -6.30
CA ALA A 32 -16.85 12.19 -6.02
C ALA A 32 -17.45 11.57 -7.27
N GLY A 33 -17.87 10.30 -7.16
CA GLY A 33 -18.40 9.51 -8.27
C GLY A 33 -17.35 8.83 -9.14
N GLY A 34 -16.06 9.15 -8.95
CA GLY A 34 -14.98 8.40 -9.58
C GLY A 34 -14.89 6.97 -9.05
N ILE A 35 -14.64 6.01 -9.94
CA ILE A 35 -14.46 4.60 -9.55
C ILE A 35 -13.14 4.10 -10.11
N LEU A 36 -12.36 3.46 -9.26
CA LEU A 36 -11.15 2.74 -9.62
C LEU A 36 -11.39 1.24 -9.45
N LEU A 37 -11.08 0.46 -10.48
CA LEU A 37 -11.02 -1.00 -10.42
C LEU A 37 -9.59 -1.43 -10.72
N VAL A 38 -9.02 -2.28 -9.87
CA VAL A 38 -7.66 -2.82 -10.03
C VAL A 38 -7.70 -4.34 -9.91
N HIS A 39 -7.04 -5.01 -10.84
CA HIS A 39 -6.69 -6.41 -10.76
C HIS A 39 -5.21 -6.51 -10.43
N GLU A 40 -4.89 -6.81 -9.17
CA GLU A 40 -3.52 -6.99 -8.71
C GLU A 40 -2.99 -8.36 -9.07
N THR A 41 -1.72 -8.41 -9.45
CA THR A 41 -1.02 -9.66 -9.78
C THR A 41 0.06 -9.96 -8.74
N MET A 42 0.33 -11.25 -8.48
CA MET A 42 1.40 -11.69 -7.59
C MET A 42 2.78 -11.42 -8.20
N ASN A 43 2.97 -11.84 -9.43
CA ASN A 43 4.21 -11.60 -10.19
C ASN A 43 3.96 -10.46 -11.18
N GLN A 44 4.28 -9.25 -10.76
CA GLN A 44 4.07 -8.02 -11.54
C GLN A 44 5.09 -7.84 -12.66
N ILE A 45 6.21 -8.57 -12.64
CA ILE A 45 7.18 -8.60 -13.74
C ILE A 45 6.62 -9.41 -14.91
N LYS A 46 6.06 -10.60 -14.60
CA LYS A 46 5.46 -11.49 -15.61
C LYS A 46 4.19 -10.89 -16.22
N GLN A 47 3.37 -10.29 -15.38
CA GLN A 47 2.10 -9.68 -15.77
C GLN A 47 1.83 -8.46 -14.90
N PRO A 48 1.96 -7.23 -15.44
CA PRO A 48 1.61 -6.02 -14.72
C PRO A 48 0.14 -6.02 -14.27
N ARG A 49 -0.15 -5.24 -13.24
CA ARG A 49 -1.53 -5.01 -12.80
C ARG A 49 -2.37 -4.36 -13.90
N ASP A 50 -3.64 -4.67 -13.93
CA ASP A 50 -4.64 -4.00 -14.76
C ASP A 50 -5.48 -3.04 -13.93
N ALA A 51 -5.70 -1.84 -14.43
CA ALA A 51 -6.54 -0.86 -13.76
C ALA A 51 -7.49 -0.15 -14.73
N TRP A 52 -8.67 0.17 -14.24
CA TRP A 52 -9.71 0.91 -14.98
C TRP A 52 -10.23 2.05 -14.12
N LEU A 53 -10.41 3.19 -14.74
CA LEU A 53 -10.95 4.40 -14.12
C LEU A 53 -12.27 4.77 -14.79
N TYR A 54 -13.30 4.92 -13.97
CA TYR A 54 -14.55 5.56 -14.39
C TYR A 54 -14.53 7.04 -14.03
N ASN A 55 -14.76 7.90 -15.00
CA ASN A 55 -14.89 9.33 -14.81
C ASN A 55 -16.38 9.71 -14.91
N PRO A 56 -17.01 10.22 -13.83
CA PRO A 56 -18.41 10.57 -13.83
C PRO A 56 -18.74 11.75 -14.76
N GLY A 57 -17.83 12.70 -14.93
CA GLY A 57 -18.03 13.83 -15.84
C GLY A 57 -18.11 13.43 -17.31
N GLN A 58 -17.32 12.43 -17.71
CA GLN A 58 -17.31 11.91 -19.07
C GLN A 58 -18.22 10.69 -19.26
N ARG A 59 -18.72 10.10 -18.17
CA ARG A 59 -19.49 8.84 -18.14
C ARG A 59 -18.81 7.71 -18.90
N ARG A 60 -17.48 7.64 -18.83
CA ARG A 60 -16.67 6.66 -19.56
C ARG A 60 -15.72 5.93 -18.61
N VAL A 61 -15.56 4.64 -18.88
CA VAL A 61 -14.50 3.82 -18.31
C VAL A 61 -13.29 3.88 -19.25
N ARG A 62 -12.12 4.13 -18.68
CA ARG A 62 -10.86 4.06 -19.40
C ARG A 62 -9.94 3.08 -18.71
N ARG A 63 -9.25 2.24 -19.47
CA ARG A 63 -8.14 1.48 -18.96
C ARG A 63 -7.00 2.45 -18.64
N ALA A 64 -6.49 2.41 -17.42
CA ALA A 64 -5.31 3.19 -17.08
C ALA A 64 -4.09 2.57 -17.78
N PRO A 65 -3.40 3.31 -18.66
CA PRO A 65 -2.20 2.79 -19.30
C PRO A 65 -1.12 2.64 -18.23
N GLN A 66 -0.51 1.47 -18.17
CA GLN A 66 0.68 1.15 -17.36
C GLN A 66 0.65 1.73 -15.93
N VAL A 67 -0.15 1.14 -15.06
CA VAL A 67 -0.05 1.43 -13.62
C VAL A 67 1.10 0.62 -13.05
N ALA A 68 2.33 1.06 -13.34
CA ALA A 68 3.50 0.46 -12.73
C ALA A 68 3.45 0.64 -11.20
N TYR A 69 4.04 -0.30 -10.48
CA TYR A 69 4.03 -0.29 -9.01
C TYR A 69 4.81 0.90 -8.41
N ASP A 70 5.72 1.50 -9.16
CA ASP A 70 6.52 2.67 -8.79
C ASP A 70 5.89 4.02 -9.16
N ASN A 71 4.72 4.00 -9.81
CA ASN A 71 4.00 5.24 -10.13
C ASN A 71 3.42 5.91 -8.88
N PRO A 72 3.20 7.24 -8.94
CA PRO A 72 2.48 7.95 -7.90
C PRO A 72 1.15 7.29 -7.56
N GLY A 73 0.87 7.13 -6.27
CA GLY A 73 -0.36 6.54 -5.79
C GLY A 73 -1.58 7.41 -6.11
N THR A 74 -2.71 6.78 -6.41
CA THR A 74 -3.96 7.48 -6.70
C THR A 74 -4.40 8.34 -5.52
N ALA A 75 -4.83 9.57 -5.81
CA ALA A 75 -5.35 10.54 -4.83
C ALA A 75 -4.41 10.81 -3.64
N SER A 76 -3.11 10.79 -3.87
CA SER A 76 -2.08 11.01 -2.83
C SER A 76 -1.25 12.27 -3.07
N ASP A 77 -1.59 13.10 -4.06
CA ASP A 77 -0.84 14.29 -4.47
C ASP A 77 0.68 14.01 -4.63
N ASN A 78 1.01 12.82 -5.15
CA ASN A 78 2.36 12.28 -5.33
C ASN A 78 3.14 12.02 -4.02
N MET A 79 2.47 12.03 -2.88
CA MET A 79 3.11 11.82 -1.57
C MET A 79 3.49 10.37 -1.29
N ARG A 80 3.03 9.43 -2.12
CA ARG A 80 3.37 8.01 -2.05
C ARG A 80 3.42 7.36 -3.42
N THR A 81 4.07 6.21 -3.52
CA THR A 81 4.03 5.34 -4.70
C THR A 81 3.00 4.21 -4.53
N SER A 82 2.56 3.63 -5.65
CA SER A 82 1.53 2.58 -5.65
C SER A 82 1.97 1.32 -4.92
N ASP A 83 3.28 1.05 -4.87
CA ASP A 83 3.86 -0.10 -4.18
C ASP A 83 3.91 0.03 -2.64
N GLN A 84 3.45 1.14 -2.09
CA GLN A 84 3.32 1.31 -0.64
C GLN A 84 2.01 0.77 -0.05
N LEU A 85 1.12 0.23 -0.89
CA LEU A 85 -0.08 -0.42 -0.40
C LEU A 85 0.31 -1.66 0.43
N ASP A 86 -0.30 -1.81 1.61
CA ASP A 86 -0.04 -2.91 2.54
C ASP A 86 1.48 -3.13 2.78
N MET A 87 2.18 -2.05 3.13
CA MET A 87 3.61 -2.00 3.38
C MET A 87 4.45 -2.12 2.11
N PHE A 88 4.28 -3.17 1.31
CA PHE A 88 4.96 -3.36 0.03
C PHE A 88 4.12 -4.20 -0.94
N ASN A 89 3.69 -3.57 -2.03
CA ASN A 89 2.92 -4.20 -3.10
C ASN A 89 3.53 -3.88 -4.47
N GLY A 90 4.74 -4.37 -4.68
CA GLY A 90 5.51 -4.20 -5.91
C GLY A 90 6.33 -5.42 -6.23
N ALA A 91 7.05 -5.38 -7.35
CA ALA A 91 8.06 -6.36 -7.65
C ALA A 91 9.36 -6.03 -6.87
N PRO A 92 10.06 -7.04 -6.34
CA PRO A 92 11.29 -6.82 -5.58
C PRO A 92 12.53 -6.56 -6.47
N ASP A 93 12.33 -6.45 -7.78
CA ASP A 93 13.36 -6.44 -8.83
C ASP A 93 14.28 -5.22 -8.81
N LYS A 94 13.76 -4.05 -8.40
CA LYS A 94 14.51 -2.79 -8.41
C LYS A 94 15.47 -2.62 -7.25
N TYR A 95 15.35 -3.42 -6.20
CA TYR A 95 16.12 -3.28 -4.98
C TYR A 95 17.05 -4.46 -4.73
N GLU A 96 18.16 -4.18 -4.10
CA GLU A 96 18.99 -5.14 -3.40
C GLU A 96 18.48 -5.28 -1.98
N TRP A 97 18.06 -6.49 -1.63
CA TRP A 97 17.42 -6.80 -0.35
C TRP A 97 18.42 -7.46 0.59
N LYS A 98 18.48 -6.95 1.82
CA LYS A 98 19.36 -7.49 2.86
C LYS A 98 18.58 -7.73 4.15
N LEU A 99 18.59 -8.96 4.63
CA LEU A 99 18.13 -9.27 5.97
C LEU A 99 19.21 -8.83 6.96
N ILE A 100 18.89 -7.84 7.80
CA ILE A 100 19.80 -7.30 8.81
C ILE A 100 19.82 -8.20 10.04
N GLY A 101 18.69 -8.78 10.41
CA GLY A 101 18.51 -9.63 11.58
C GLY A 101 17.37 -9.18 12.46
N LYS A 102 17.34 -9.70 13.69
CA LYS A 102 16.33 -9.34 14.68
C LYS A 102 16.79 -8.17 15.54
N GLN A 103 15.85 -7.29 15.87
CA GLN A 103 16.07 -6.17 16.79
C GLN A 103 14.84 -6.00 17.68
N GLU A 104 15.06 -5.48 18.87
CA GLU A 104 13.98 -5.06 19.76
C GLU A 104 13.76 -3.56 19.58
N ILE A 105 12.55 -3.19 19.17
CA ILE A 105 12.16 -1.80 18.96
C ILE A 105 10.76 -1.53 19.51
N TYR A 106 10.50 -0.29 19.90
CA TYR A 106 9.16 0.15 20.21
C TYR A 106 8.37 0.38 18.93
N VAL A 107 7.27 -0.35 18.75
CA VAL A 107 6.37 -0.20 17.60
C VAL A 107 5.02 0.35 18.06
N PRO A 108 4.33 1.16 17.23
CA PRO A 108 2.95 1.53 17.51
C PRO A 108 2.08 0.28 17.43
N TYR A 109 1.56 -0.15 18.57
CA TYR A 109 0.79 -1.39 18.67
C TYR A 109 -0.38 -1.21 19.62
N ASN A 110 -1.50 -1.88 19.34
CA ASN A 110 -2.72 -1.78 20.16
C ASN A 110 -3.17 -0.33 20.42
N SER A 111 -3.02 0.55 19.44
CA SER A 111 -3.38 1.98 19.52
C SER A 111 -4.90 2.18 19.37
N TYR A 112 -5.70 1.55 20.21
CA TYR A 112 -7.18 1.53 20.10
C TYR A 112 -7.83 2.91 20.15
N ARG A 113 -7.18 3.92 20.77
CA ARG A 113 -7.68 5.29 20.81
C ARG A 113 -7.82 5.91 19.41
N LEU A 114 -6.99 5.48 18.45
CA LEU A 114 -7.09 5.93 17.05
C LEU A 114 -8.37 5.44 16.37
N GLN A 115 -8.90 4.30 16.79
CA GLN A 115 -10.08 3.67 16.20
C GLN A 115 -11.38 4.13 16.88
N ASN A 116 -11.30 4.96 17.91
CA ASN A 116 -12.49 5.42 18.62
C ASN A 116 -13.34 6.33 17.69
N PRO A 117 -14.61 5.96 17.41
CA PRO A 117 -15.48 6.73 16.53
C PRO A 117 -15.75 8.17 17.00
N ALA A 118 -15.58 8.45 18.30
CA ALA A 118 -15.74 9.78 18.86
C ALA A 118 -14.54 10.70 18.58
N THR A 119 -13.37 10.13 18.24
CA THR A 119 -12.14 10.88 17.98
C THR A 119 -12.19 11.49 16.58
N LYS A 120 -11.98 12.78 16.48
CA LYS A 120 -11.99 13.51 15.20
C LYS A 120 -10.58 13.53 14.60
N TYR A 121 -10.51 13.58 13.27
CA TYR A 121 -9.22 13.67 12.57
C TYR A 121 -8.35 14.84 13.05
N LYS A 122 -8.93 15.99 13.38
CA LYS A 122 -8.20 17.15 13.91
C LYS A 122 -7.51 16.88 15.25
N ASP A 123 -8.02 15.91 16.02
CA ASP A 123 -7.46 15.56 17.33
C ASP A 123 -6.33 14.52 17.18
N ILE A 124 -6.35 13.77 16.08
CA ILE A 124 -5.33 12.75 15.73
C ILE A 124 -4.17 13.37 14.95
N LEU A 125 -4.49 14.24 13.98
CA LEU A 125 -3.50 14.80 13.06
C LEU A 125 -2.94 16.11 13.62
N THR A 126 -1.66 16.09 13.94
CA THR A 126 -0.89 17.28 14.31
C THR A 126 0.12 17.61 13.20
N PRO A 127 0.71 18.81 13.17
CA PRO A 127 1.77 19.11 12.21
C PRO A 127 2.92 18.12 12.33
N LEU A 128 3.29 17.49 11.20
CA LEU A 128 4.43 16.57 11.02
C LEU A 128 4.29 15.17 11.64
N HIS A 129 3.36 14.93 12.56
CA HIS A 129 3.18 13.61 13.19
C HIS A 129 1.74 13.40 13.66
N MET A 130 1.41 12.18 14.04
CA MET A 130 0.16 11.90 14.74
C MET A 130 0.29 12.30 16.22
N ASN A 131 -0.82 12.72 16.83
CA ASN A 131 -0.86 13.07 18.24
C ASN A 131 -0.48 11.84 19.11
N PRO A 132 0.61 11.92 19.89
CA PRO A 132 1.10 10.81 20.69
C PRO A 132 0.12 10.35 21.77
N ASP A 133 -0.82 11.20 22.22
CA ASP A 133 -1.83 10.83 23.23
C ASP A 133 -2.78 9.72 22.75
N HIS A 134 -2.90 9.55 21.43
CA HIS A 134 -3.70 8.51 20.79
C HIS A 134 -2.88 7.27 20.41
N LEU A 135 -1.56 7.33 20.57
CA LEU A 135 -0.66 6.23 20.26
C LEU A 135 -0.31 5.43 21.51
N ARG A 136 -0.07 4.15 21.31
CA ARG A 136 0.50 3.25 22.31
C ARG A 136 1.67 2.53 21.66
N TYR A 137 2.75 2.37 22.39
CA TYR A 137 3.95 1.70 21.93
C TYR A 137 4.20 0.46 22.81
N GLU A 138 4.57 -0.63 22.16
CA GLU A 138 4.99 -1.86 22.79
C GLU A 138 6.38 -2.27 22.31
N LEU A 139 7.16 -2.89 23.18
CA LEU A 139 8.47 -3.42 22.81
C LEU A 139 8.27 -4.75 22.09
N HIS A 140 8.64 -4.81 20.83
CA HIS A 140 8.53 -6.02 20.01
C HIS A 140 9.90 -6.41 19.46
N ARG A 141 10.07 -7.71 19.25
CA ARG A 141 11.18 -8.25 18.49
C ARG A 141 10.77 -8.34 17.03
N VAL A 142 11.51 -7.65 16.19
CA VAL A 142 11.19 -7.53 14.76
C VAL A 142 12.34 -8.00 13.89
N TRP A 143 12.01 -8.60 12.76
CA TRP A 143 12.95 -8.78 11.68
C TRP A 143 13.12 -7.49 10.91
N VAL A 144 14.37 -7.10 10.67
CA VAL A 144 14.70 -5.88 9.92
C VAL A 144 15.20 -6.27 8.55
N VAL A 145 14.54 -5.78 7.51
CA VAL A 145 14.91 -5.97 6.12
C VAL A 145 15.19 -4.62 5.50
N ASP A 146 16.37 -4.47 4.93
CA ASP A 146 16.80 -3.25 4.23
C ASP A 146 16.78 -3.48 2.71
N ALA A 147 16.30 -2.49 1.99
CA ALA A 147 16.21 -2.50 0.54
C ALA A 147 16.89 -1.25 -0.02
N THR A 148 17.98 -1.44 -0.77
CA THR A 148 18.74 -0.37 -1.42
C THR A 148 18.48 -0.39 -2.92
N LEU A 149 18.13 0.74 -3.50
CA LEU A 149 17.87 0.86 -4.94
C LEU A 149 19.13 0.50 -5.74
N LYS A 150 18.98 -0.37 -6.73
CA LYS A 150 20.05 -0.75 -7.63
C LYS A 150 20.55 0.44 -8.45
N PRO A 151 21.84 0.52 -8.80
CA PRO A 151 22.44 1.68 -9.47
C PRO A 151 21.78 2.11 -10.77
N ASN A 152 21.24 1.16 -11.53
CA ASN A 152 20.63 1.41 -12.85
C ASN A 152 19.10 1.54 -12.81
N GLU A 153 18.52 1.48 -11.59
CA GLU A 153 17.07 1.56 -11.42
C GLU A 153 16.64 2.96 -10.97
N ARG A 154 15.37 3.26 -11.23
CA ARG A 154 14.75 4.53 -10.82
C ARG A 154 13.55 4.25 -9.93
N HIS A 155 13.53 4.94 -8.79
CA HIS A 155 12.42 4.97 -7.85
C HIS A 155 12.49 6.24 -7.00
N THR A 156 11.36 6.67 -6.44
CA THR A 156 11.30 7.84 -5.54
C THR A 156 12.14 7.61 -4.27
N TYR A 157 12.16 6.36 -3.78
CA TYR A 157 12.89 5.99 -2.56
C TYR A 157 14.18 5.27 -2.92
N LYS A 158 15.33 5.86 -2.53
CA LYS A 158 16.66 5.26 -2.71
C LYS A 158 16.91 4.11 -1.73
N ARG A 159 16.31 4.18 -0.55
CA ARG A 159 16.41 3.17 0.51
C ARG A 159 15.09 3.03 1.21
N ARG A 160 14.74 1.79 1.57
CA ARG A 160 13.55 1.44 2.34
C ARG A 160 13.95 0.43 3.41
N THR A 161 13.42 0.60 4.62
CA THR A 161 13.64 -0.35 5.71
C THR A 161 12.27 -0.86 6.16
N PHE A 162 12.15 -2.17 6.27
CA PHE A 162 10.92 -2.85 6.68
C PHE A 162 11.15 -3.56 8.00
N TYR A 163 10.12 -3.51 8.85
CA TYR A 163 10.10 -4.16 10.14
C TYR A 163 8.95 -5.14 10.16
N PHE A 164 9.26 -6.42 10.38
CA PHE A 164 8.27 -7.49 10.46
C PHE A 164 8.22 -8.00 11.88
N ASP A 165 7.05 -7.96 12.51
CA ASP A 165 6.80 -8.50 13.85
C ASP A 165 7.03 -10.01 13.86
N GLU A 166 7.55 -10.55 14.99
CA GLU A 166 7.89 -11.97 15.12
C GLU A 166 6.69 -12.80 15.57
#